data_a277f8cb9fe75e02e36616e3aed170ce
#
_entry.id   a277f8cb9fe75e02e36616e3aed170ce
#
_cell.length_a   1.000
_cell.length_b   1.000
_cell.length_c   1.000
_cell.angle_alpha   90.00
_cell.angle_beta   90.00
_cell.angle_gamma   90.00
#
_symmetry.space_group_name_H-M   'P 1'
#
loop_
_entity.id
_entity.type
_entity.pdbx_description
1 polymer ?
#
loop_
_entity_poly.entity_id
_entity_poly.type
_entity_poly.pdbx_seq_one_letter_code
_entity_poly.pdbx_strand_id
1 'polypeptide(L)'
;MALYVQKFGGTSVGDPDRIREVADHVARCRKRGDEVVLVVSAMGKETDELLRLAEQVSTSKPGREMDMLITGGERKACALVSMALHDRGIESASFTGSQAGFKTDTTHRNAKILDVNPYRIREALDAGKVPVVGGSQGVSSDNDVTFFGRGGSDTTAVALAHALGADACELYTDVPGVFTTDPRLVPDARKMDHISFDELLEMTATGCPKPAMRSVELARSHGVTLHVRSAFSWVPGTWVTEEAPMERAIISAITHDTSEAKMTVSGVSDRPGVAALLFRRLADAEVNVDMIVQNVSAEGRTDISFTLPHEQVAVAASAVTSITDELGADAVITDDDIARVSLIGAGMQTNPGVAATMFETMSAHGINIEMISTSAIRISCVVREAQAEDAVAALHAAYELDKAPEDRIDV
;
A
#
# COMPACT_ATOMS: atom_id res chain seq x y z
N MET A 1 8.87 30.05 0.89
CA MET A 1 9.41 29.09 -0.06
C MET A 1 9.07 27.72 0.53
N ALA A 2 8.22 26.96 -0.11
CA ALA A 2 7.83 25.64 0.39
C ALA A 2 8.77 24.56 -0.17
N LEU A 3 9.09 23.55 0.63
CA LEU A 3 9.87 22.39 0.23
C LEU A 3 8.95 21.18 0.04
N TYR A 4 8.92 20.64 -1.17
CA TYR A 4 8.15 19.43 -1.50
C TYR A 4 9.07 18.27 -1.88
N VAL A 5 8.78 17.07 -1.34
CA VAL A 5 9.32 15.84 -1.88
C VAL A 5 8.28 15.25 -2.82
N GLN A 6 8.60 15.12 -4.10
CA GLN A 6 7.70 14.66 -5.15
C GLN A 6 8.13 13.29 -5.66
N LYS A 7 7.30 12.27 -5.47
CA LYS A 7 7.56 10.92 -5.97
C LYS A 7 6.80 10.67 -7.28
N PHE A 8 7.51 10.19 -8.28
CA PHE A 8 6.93 9.76 -9.55
C PHE A 8 7.05 8.25 -9.73
N GLY A 9 5.90 7.56 -9.89
CA GLY A 9 5.85 6.13 -10.10
C GLY A 9 6.37 5.69 -11.48
N GLY A 10 6.56 4.40 -11.70
CA GLY A 10 7.10 3.86 -12.96
C GLY A 10 6.30 4.28 -14.19
N THR A 11 4.97 4.31 -14.12
CA THR A 11 4.09 4.80 -15.20
C THR A 11 4.27 6.28 -15.48
N SER A 12 4.63 7.08 -14.48
CA SER A 12 4.84 8.53 -14.60
C SER A 12 6.16 8.88 -15.29
N VAL A 13 7.11 7.96 -15.35
CA VAL A 13 8.42 8.08 -16.01
C VAL A 13 8.64 6.95 -17.02
N GLY A 14 7.55 6.36 -17.54
CA GLY A 14 7.56 5.13 -18.34
C GLY A 14 8.22 5.24 -19.71
N ASP A 15 8.25 6.43 -20.27
CA ASP A 15 8.80 6.74 -21.58
C ASP A 15 9.40 8.16 -21.61
N PRO A 16 10.13 8.53 -22.70
CA PRO A 16 10.77 9.84 -22.79
C PRO A 16 9.81 11.03 -22.76
N ASP A 17 8.57 10.89 -23.25
CA ASP A 17 7.58 11.97 -23.22
C ASP A 17 7.09 12.21 -21.80
N ARG A 18 6.83 11.16 -21.04
CA ARG A 18 6.49 11.23 -19.60
C ARG A 18 7.59 11.88 -18.78
N ILE A 19 8.85 11.54 -19.05
CA ILE A 19 10.00 12.16 -18.38
C ILE A 19 10.04 13.67 -18.67
N ARG A 20 9.75 14.09 -19.90
CA ARG A 20 9.67 15.53 -20.27
C ARG A 20 8.52 16.23 -19.56
N GLU A 21 7.35 15.60 -19.45
CA GLU A 21 6.19 16.13 -18.71
C GLU A 21 6.50 16.34 -17.22
N VAL A 22 7.21 15.37 -16.58
CA VAL A 22 7.70 15.52 -15.19
C VAL A 22 8.64 16.71 -15.07
N ALA A 23 9.61 16.85 -16.00
CA ALA A 23 10.54 17.98 -15.98
C ALA A 23 9.82 19.33 -16.20
N ASP A 24 8.78 19.38 -17.06
CA ASP A 24 7.93 20.57 -17.24
C ASP A 24 7.14 20.91 -15.97
N HIS A 25 6.65 19.89 -15.25
CA HIS A 25 5.98 20.10 -13.97
C HIS A 25 6.92 20.72 -12.94
N VAL A 26 8.11 20.16 -12.79
CA VAL A 26 9.13 20.67 -11.85
C VAL A 26 9.53 22.11 -12.21
N ALA A 27 9.65 22.41 -13.50
CA ALA A 27 9.92 23.78 -13.97
C ALA A 27 8.82 24.77 -13.52
N ARG A 28 7.54 24.33 -13.57
CA ARG A 28 6.44 25.17 -13.05
C ARG A 28 6.52 25.37 -11.53
N CYS A 29 6.89 24.32 -10.75
CA CYS A 29 7.07 24.43 -9.30
C CYS A 29 8.20 25.43 -8.97
N ARG A 30 9.35 25.29 -9.60
CA ARG A 30 10.49 26.20 -9.42
C ARG A 30 10.16 27.65 -9.78
N LYS A 31 9.36 27.89 -10.83
CA LYS A 31 8.89 29.24 -11.21
C LYS A 31 7.98 29.86 -10.15
N ARG A 32 7.25 29.07 -9.37
CA ARG A 32 6.47 29.56 -8.20
C ARG A 32 7.32 29.88 -6.98
N GLY A 33 8.61 29.52 -7.01
CA GLY A 33 9.54 29.69 -5.91
C GLY A 33 9.59 28.52 -4.95
N ASP A 34 9.01 27.36 -5.32
CA ASP A 34 9.03 26.15 -4.50
C ASP A 34 10.39 25.43 -4.63
N GLU A 35 10.87 24.84 -3.54
CA GLU A 35 11.96 23.86 -3.56
C GLU A 35 11.40 22.47 -3.77
N VAL A 36 12.08 21.66 -4.59
CA VAL A 36 11.62 20.34 -4.98
C VAL A 36 12.74 19.33 -4.90
N VAL A 37 12.45 18.19 -4.26
CA VAL A 37 13.27 16.98 -4.30
C VAL A 37 12.46 15.90 -5.00
N LEU A 38 13.03 15.27 -6.02
CA LEU A 38 12.36 14.19 -6.74
C LEU A 38 12.77 12.82 -6.23
N VAL A 39 11.81 11.93 -6.13
CA VAL A 39 12.04 10.48 -5.97
C VAL A 39 11.40 9.79 -7.17
N VAL A 40 12.17 8.99 -7.90
CA VAL A 40 11.70 8.32 -9.11
C VAL A 40 11.82 6.80 -9.00
N SER A 41 10.83 6.08 -9.52
CA SER A 41 10.85 4.63 -9.68
C SER A 41 11.54 4.25 -11.00
N ALA A 42 11.83 2.97 -11.17
CA ALA A 42 12.21 2.42 -12.47
C ALA A 42 11.15 2.70 -13.54
N MET A 43 11.54 2.78 -14.80
CA MET A 43 10.66 3.15 -15.91
C MET A 43 9.67 2.04 -16.24
N GLY A 44 8.37 2.37 -16.28
CA GLY A 44 7.32 1.47 -16.75
C GLY A 44 7.33 0.11 -16.05
N LYS A 45 7.60 -0.96 -16.80
CA LYS A 45 7.67 -2.35 -16.31
C LYS A 45 9.11 -2.87 -16.15
N GLU A 46 10.10 -2.00 -16.11
CA GLU A 46 11.51 -2.39 -16.09
C GLU A 46 11.88 -3.30 -14.92
N THR A 47 11.33 -3.05 -13.73
CA THR A 47 11.55 -3.95 -12.57
C THR A 47 11.09 -5.38 -12.88
N ASP A 48 9.93 -5.55 -13.50
CA ASP A 48 9.42 -6.88 -13.89
C ASP A 48 10.28 -7.52 -15.01
N GLU A 49 10.84 -6.70 -15.90
CA GLU A 49 11.75 -7.16 -16.95
C GLU A 49 13.08 -7.64 -16.38
N LEU A 50 13.64 -6.90 -15.41
CA LEU A 50 14.86 -7.31 -14.70
C LEU A 50 14.66 -8.60 -13.90
N LEU A 51 13.50 -8.75 -13.22
CA LEU A 51 13.13 -9.97 -12.52
C LEU A 51 13.05 -11.16 -13.47
N ARG A 52 12.38 -11.03 -14.62
CA ARG A 52 12.31 -12.08 -15.64
C ARG A 52 13.69 -12.43 -16.24
N LEU A 53 14.55 -11.43 -16.43
CA LEU A 53 15.90 -11.66 -16.89
C LEU A 53 16.71 -12.48 -15.87
N ALA A 54 16.58 -12.16 -14.58
CA ALA A 54 17.21 -12.94 -13.52
C ALA A 54 16.74 -14.40 -13.53
N GLU A 55 15.45 -14.65 -13.77
CA GLU A 55 14.88 -16.00 -13.87
C GLU A 55 15.45 -16.83 -15.02
N GLN A 56 15.76 -16.17 -16.13
CA GLN A 56 16.39 -16.84 -17.29
C GLN A 56 17.86 -17.19 -17.04
N VAL A 57 18.53 -16.46 -16.16
CA VAL A 57 19.98 -16.62 -15.89
C VAL A 57 20.25 -17.56 -14.72
N SER A 58 19.41 -17.52 -13.66
CA SER A 58 19.69 -18.24 -12.42
C SER A 58 18.44 -18.77 -11.75
N THR A 59 18.52 -19.97 -11.20
CA THR A 59 17.48 -20.57 -10.37
C THR A 59 17.61 -20.19 -8.89
N SER A 60 18.81 -19.85 -8.41
CA SER A 60 19.09 -19.58 -6.99
C SER A 60 18.70 -18.18 -6.54
N LYS A 61 18.70 -17.18 -7.42
CA LYS A 61 18.29 -15.77 -7.18
C LYS A 61 18.75 -15.21 -5.81
N PRO A 62 20.05 -15.13 -5.53
CA PRO A 62 20.53 -14.60 -4.25
C PRO A 62 20.03 -13.17 -4.01
N GLY A 63 19.50 -12.89 -2.81
CA GLY A 63 18.87 -11.61 -2.50
C GLY A 63 19.76 -10.40 -2.75
N ARG A 64 21.04 -10.48 -2.37
CA ARG A 64 22.05 -9.44 -2.59
C ARG A 64 22.21 -9.08 -4.08
N GLU A 65 22.32 -10.08 -4.95
CA GLU A 65 22.51 -9.86 -6.39
C GLU A 65 21.21 -9.38 -7.04
N MET A 66 20.05 -9.81 -6.52
CA MET A 66 18.76 -9.31 -6.95
C MET A 66 18.59 -7.81 -6.62
N ASP A 67 19.00 -7.37 -5.43
CA ASP A 67 18.96 -5.96 -5.04
C ASP A 67 19.86 -5.10 -5.94
N MET A 68 21.07 -5.60 -6.24
CA MET A 68 21.99 -4.95 -7.16
C MET A 68 21.41 -4.80 -8.57
N LEU A 69 20.73 -5.84 -9.08
CA LEU A 69 20.10 -5.85 -10.40
C LEU A 69 18.92 -4.88 -10.47
N ILE A 70 17.96 -5.02 -9.54
CA ILE A 70 16.68 -4.27 -9.58
C ILE A 70 16.94 -2.78 -9.45
N THR A 71 17.78 -2.34 -8.51
CA THR A 71 18.07 -0.93 -8.26
C THR A 71 18.75 -0.22 -9.44
N GLY A 72 19.18 -0.95 -10.46
CA GLY A 72 19.70 -0.39 -11.72
C GLY A 72 18.63 0.41 -12.50
N GLY A 73 17.37 0.00 -12.43
CA GLY A 73 16.25 0.67 -13.11
C GLY A 73 16.02 2.07 -12.59
N GLU A 74 15.99 2.26 -11.26
CA GLU A 74 15.83 3.57 -10.65
C GLU A 74 17.01 4.50 -10.95
N ARG A 75 18.23 3.99 -10.99
CA ARG A 75 19.43 4.79 -11.35
C ARG A 75 19.35 5.32 -12.78
N LYS A 76 18.89 4.50 -13.72
CA LYS A 76 18.64 4.90 -15.11
C LYS A 76 17.60 6.03 -15.17
N ALA A 77 16.45 5.83 -14.52
CA ALA A 77 15.38 6.83 -14.45
C ALA A 77 15.85 8.18 -13.89
N CYS A 78 16.61 8.16 -12.77
CA CYS A 78 17.20 9.36 -12.18
C CYS A 78 18.05 10.16 -13.15
N ALA A 79 18.94 9.50 -13.86
CA ALA A 79 19.82 10.16 -14.81
C ALA A 79 19.04 10.79 -15.95
N LEU A 80 18.04 10.10 -16.52
CA LEU A 80 17.22 10.61 -17.60
C LEU A 80 16.34 11.80 -17.16
N VAL A 81 15.74 11.74 -15.99
CA VAL A 81 14.96 12.86 -15.42
C VAL A 81 15.87 14.07 -15.18
N SER A 82 17.07 13.85 -14.63
CA SER A 82 18.05 14.92 -14.43
C SER A 82 18.47 15.59 -15.75
N MET A 83 18.74 14.80 -16.81
CA MET A 83 19.03 15.32 -18.13
C MET A 83 17.87 16.18 -18.68
N ALA A 84 16.63 15.71 -18.54
CA ALA A 84 15.44 16.44 -18.97
C ALA A 84 15.24 17.76 -18.22
N LEU A 85 15.65 17.87 -16.96
CA LEU A 85 15.66 19.11 -16.18
C LEU A 85 16.71 20.08 -16.72
N HIS A 86 17.92 19.60 -17.03
CA HIS A 86 18.97 20.42 -17.64
C HIS A 86 18.54 21.03 -18.97
N ASP A 87 17.81 20.29 -19.81
CA ASP A 87 17.24 20.83 -21.07
C ASP A 87 16.26 22.01 -20.85
N ARG A 88 15.74 22.16 -19.63
CA ARG A 88 14.86 23.25 -19.19
C ARG A 88 15.58 24.37 -18.45
N GLY A 89 16.93 24.32 -18.44
CA GLY A 89 17.76 25.28 -17.73
C GLY A 89 17.70 25.14 -16.20
N ILE A 90 17.27 23.97 -15.69
CA ILE A 90 17.21 23.66 -14.26
C ILE A 90 18.41 22.79 -13.89
N GLU A 91 19.31 23.35 -13.07
CA GLU A 91 20.38 22.55 -12.52
C GLU A 91 19.82 21.44 -11.63
N SER A 92 20.27 20.21 -11.84
CA SER A 92 19.86 19.05 -11.08
C SER A 92 21.01 18.07 -10.86
N ALA A 93 20.85 17.19 -9.89
CA ALA A 93 21.81 16.13 -9.61
C ALA A 93 21.09 14.85 -9.21
N SER A 94 21.48 13.72 -9.80
CA SER A 94 20.94 12.40 -9.48
C SER A 94 21.72 11.74 -8.35
N PHE A 95 20.98 11.05 -7.46
CA PHE A 95 21.52 10.35 -6.29
C PHE A 95 20.97 8.93 -6.20
N THR A 96 21.85 7.97 -5.88
CA THR A 96 21.44 6.66 -5.40
C THR A 96 20.92 6.77 -3.97
N GLY A 97 20.24 5.74 -3.46
CA GLY A 97 19.79 5.72 -2.05
C GLY A 97 20.93 5.91 -1.05
N SER A 98 22.08 5.25 -1.28
CA SER A 98 23.28 5.44 -0.47
C SER A 98 23.79 6.87 -0.50
N GLN A 99 23.83 7.50 -1.67
CA GLN A 99 24.26 8.90 -1.82
C GLN A 99 23.27 9.90 -1.21
N ALA A 100 21.97 9.52 -1.17
CA ALA A 100 20.92 10.30 -0.50
C ALA A 100 20.87 10.05 1.02
N GLY A 101 21.74 9.15 1.54
CA GLY A 101 21.93 8.94 2.97
C GLY A 101 21.05 7.86 3.59
N PHE A 102 20.41 6.98 2.81
CA PHE A 102 19.58 5.89 3.32
C PHE A 102 20.43 4.74 3.85
N LYS A 103 20.34 4.47 5.15
CA LYS A 103 20.91 3.30 5.81
C LYS A 103 19.81 2.28 6.13
N THR A 104 20.12 1.01 5.91
CA THR A 104 19.17 -0.09 6.10
C THR A 104 19.75 -1.21 6.97
N ASP A 105 18.89 -2.13 7.36
CA ASP A 105 19.32 -3.45 7.83
C ASP A 105 19.96 -4.26 6.69
N THR A 106 20.36 -5.48 7.00
CA THR A 106 21.00 -6.42 6.04
C THR A 106 20.01 -7.33 5.33
N THR A 107 18.71 -7.10 5.50
CA THR A 107 17.67 -7.88 4.83
C THR A 107 17.59 -7.48 3.36
N HIS A 108 17.85 -8.43 2.46
CA HIS A 108 17.69 -8.19 1.03
C HIS A 108 16.23 -8.34 0.57
N ARG A 109 15.87 -7.66 -0.52
CA ARG A 109 14.56 -7.64 -1.18
C ARG A 109 13.41 -6.98 -0.40
N ASN A 110 13.57 -6.76 0.90
CA ASN A 110 12.59 -6.07 1.76
C ASN A 110 13.29 -5.37 2.93
N ALA A 111 14.33 -4.60 2.62
CA ALA A 111 15.15 -3.92 3.63
C ALA A 111 14.34 -2.89 4.42
N LYS A 112 14.67 -2.76 5.71
CA LYS A 112 14.10 -1.74 6.59
C LYS A 112 15.02 -0.55 6.66
N ILE A 113 14.46 0.65 6.51
CA ILE A 113 15.18 1.91 6.70
C ILE A 113 15.46 2.08 8.19
N LEU A 114 16.72 2.21 8.55
CA LEU A 114 17.17 2.43 9.93
C LEU A 114 17.46 3.90 10.21
N ASP A 115 17.99 4.62 9.20
CA ASP A 115 18.36 6.02 9.31
C ASP A 115 18.39 6.69 7.93
N VAL A 116 18.14 8.00 7.90
CA VAL A 116 18.28 8.83 6.69
C VAL A 116 19.03 10.10 7.04
N ASN A 117 20.26 10.24 6.53
CA ASN A 117 21.06 11.43 6.66
C ASN A 117 21.20 12.15 5.31
N PRO A 118 20.30 13.11 4.96
CA PRO A 118 20.22 13.68 3.63
C PRO A 118 21.21 14.86 3.41
N TYR A 119 22.41 14.84 3.99
CA TYR A 119 23.33 15.97 3.93
C TYR A 119 23.66 16.41 2.49
N ARG A 120 23.87 15.46 1.55
CA ARG A 120 24.16 15.77 0.15
C ARG A 120 22.94 16.32 -0.60
N ILE A 121 21.75 15.93 -0.18
CA ILE A 121 20.49 16.48 -0.73
C ILE A 121 20.35 17.94 -0.29
N ARG A 122 20.64 18.24 1.00
CA ARG A 122 20.66 19.63 1.51
C ARG A 122 21.68 20.48 0.79
N GLU A 123 22.93 20.01 0.65
CA GLU A 123 23.95 20.70 -0.13
C GLU A 123 23.52 21.01 -1.58
N ALA A 124 22.82 20.08 -2.23
CA ALA A 124 22.31 20.31 -3.59
C ALA A 124 21.18 21.37 -3.61
N LEU A 125 20.26 21.34 -2.62
CA LEU A 125 19.22 22.37 -2.46
C LEU A 125 19.84 23.74 -2.18
N ASP A 126 20.79 23.86 -1.27
CA ASP A 126 21.51 25.09 -0.93
C ASP A 126 22.25 25.67 -2.15
N ALA A 127 22.71 24.80 -3.05
CA ALA A 127 23.31 25.20 -4.34
C ALA A 127 22.25 25.53 -5.43
N GLY A 128 20.96 25.57 -5.09
CA GLY A 128 19.86 25.88 -6.01
C GLY A 128 19.49 24.76 -6.99
N LYS A 129 20.06 23.55 -6.82
CA LYS A 129 19.81 22.38 -7.69
C LYS A 129 18.55 21.65 -7.26
N VAL A 130 17.97 20.90 -8.22
CA VAL A 130 16.91 19.93 -7.94
C VAL A 130 17.53 18.54 -7.75
N PRO A 131 17.51 17.97 -6.54
CA PRO A 131 17.96 16.61 -6.31
C PRO A 131 16.96 15.60 -6.93
N VAL A 132 17.50 14.57 -7.61
CA VAL A 132 16.72 13.45 -8.18
C VAL A 132 17.23 12.16 -7.55
N VAL A 133 16.41 11.51 -6.72
CA VAL A 133 16.78 10.35 -5.92
C VAL A 133 16.16 9.09 -6.49
N GLY A 134 16.97 8.04 -6.64
CA GLY A 134 16.48 6.70 -6.98
C GLY A 134 15.71 6.10 -5.82
N GLY A 135 14.42 5.79 -6.05
CA GLY A 135 13.57 5.19 -5.04
C GLY A 135 13.96 3.75 -4.68
N SER A 136 13.33 3.22 -3.65
CA SER A 136 13.37 1.81 -3.25
C SER A 136 14.76 1.26 -2.88
N GLN A 137 15.74 2.07 -2.62
CA GLN A 137 17.12 1.59 -2.40
C GLN A 137 17.85 2.31 -1.27
N GLY A 138 18.75 1.58 -0.62
CA GLY A 138 19.63 2.08 0.42
C GLY A 138 20.96 1.32 0.45
N VAL A 139 21.65 1.41 1.57
CA VAL A 139 22.89 0.70 1.84
C VAL A 139 22.85 0.09 3.25
N SER A 140 23.22 -1.18 3.35
CA SER A 140 23.34 -1.90 4.63
C SER A 140 24.61 -1.50 5.40
N SER A 141 24.74 -1.99 6.65
CA SER A 141 25.96 -1.86 7.45
C SER A 141 27.17 -2.48 6.76
N ASP A 142 26.98 -3.49 5.92
CA ASP A 142 28.03 -4.20 5.18
C ASP A 142 28.41 -3.50 3.88
N ASN A 143 27.85 -2.30 3.63
CA ASN A 143 27.97 -1.52 2.40
C ASN A 143 27.36 -2.18 1.16
N ASP A 144 26.49 -3.15 1.32
CA ASP A 144 25.74 -3.74 0.23
C ASP A 144 24.52 -2.86 -0.14
N VAL A 145 24.24 -2.80 -1.45
CA VAL A 145 23.00 -2.20 -1.94
C VAL A 145 21.83 -3.05 -1.46
N THR A 146 20.79 -2.38 -0.96
CA THR A 146 19.57 -3.01 -0.47
C THR A 146 18.34 -2.45 -1.18
N PHE A 147 17.32 -3.28 -1.37
CA PHE A 147 16.06 -2.92 -1.98
C PHE A 147 14.92 -2.98 -0.93
N PHE A 148 14.02 -1.98 -0.95
CA PHE A 148 12.96 -1.84 0.07
C PHE A 148 11.72 -2.68 -0.21
N GLY A 149 11.69 -3.38 -1.32
CA GLY A 149 10.54 -4.15 -1.73
C GLY A 149 9.48 -3.33 -2.50
N ARG A 150 8.30 -3.93 -2.67
CA ARG A 150 7.18 -3.33 -3.38
C ARG A 150 6.71 -2.05 -2.66
N GLY A 151 6.43 -0.97 -3.40
CA GLY A 151 6.07 0.33 -2.82
C GLY A 151 7.24 1.09 -2.18
N GLY A 152 8.48 0.61 -2.31
CA GLY A 152 9.65 1.21 -1.68
C GLY A 152 9.95 2.64 -2.13
N SER A 153 9.55 3.06 -3.35
CA SER A 153 9.73 4.45 -3.80
C SER A 153 8.83 5.43 -3.03
N ASP A 154 7.60 5.03 -2.68
CA ASP A 154 6.72 5.83 -1.81
C ASP A 154 7.34 5.97 -0.43
N THR A 155 7.84 4.86 0.13
CA THR A 155 8.55 4.83 1.41
C THR A 155 9.82 5.70 1.39
N THR A 156 10.59 5.68 0.29
CA THR A 156 11.76 6.55 0.09
C THR A 156 11.37 8.04 0.16
N ALA A 157 10.30 8.42 -0.54
CA ALA A 157 9.84 9.81 -0.57
C ALA A 157 9.39 10.30 0.80
N VAL A 158 8.63 9.49 1.52
CA VAL A 158 8.16 9.84 2.87
C VAL A 158 9.32 9.96 3.86
N ALA A 159 10.24 8.99 3.87
CA ALA A 159 11.40 9.03 4.76
C ALA A 159 12.30 10.24 4.47
N LEU A 160 12.46 10.60 3.20
CA LEU A 160 13.22 11.78 2.79
C LEU A 160 12.49 13.07 3.14
N ALA A 161 11.17 13.13 2.99
CA ALA A 161 10.36 14.28 3.40
C ALA A 161 10.48 14.55 4.90
N HIS A 162 10.40 13.52 5.73
CA HIS A 162 10.64 13.60 7.16
C HIS A 162 12.05 14.13 7.47
N ALA A 163 13.10 13.51 6.91
CA ALA A 163 14.49 13.83 7.18
C ALA A 163 14.87 15.26 6.73
N LEU A 164 14.19 15.80 5.72
CA LEU A 164 14.38 17.15 5.22
C LEU A 164 13.50 18.19 5.93
N GLY A 165 12.45 17.78 6.65
CA GLY A 165 11.45 18.68 7.19
C GLY A 165 10.61 19.33 6.09
N ALA A 166 10.25 18.57 5.06
CA ALA A 166 9.46 19.07 3.94
C ALA A 166 8.03 19.45 4.36
N ASP A 167 7.45 20.46 3.71
CA ASP A 167 6.08 20.91 3.96
C ASP A 167 5.05 19.85 3.59
N ALA A 168 5.31 19.06 2.52
CA ALA A 168 4.51 17.89 2.16
C ALA A 168 5.30 16.90 1.29
N CYS A 169 4.85 15.64 1.31
CA CYS A 169 5.26 14.60 0.39
C CYS A 169 4.15 14.37 -0.65
N GLU A 170 4.40 14.72 -1.91
CA GLU A 170 3.47 14.54 -3.00
C GLU A 170 3.75 13.20 -3.71
N LEU A 171 2.76 12.32 -3.68
CA LEU A 171 2.82 10.99 -4.32
C LEU A 171 2.06 11.03 -5.64
N TYR A 172 2.80 11.14 -6.74
CA TYR A 172 2.25 11.16 -8.09
C TYR A 172 2.04 9.73 -8.60
N THR A 173 0.78 9.45 -8.98
CA THR A 173 0.31 8.15 -9.47
C THR A 173 -0.43 8.30 -10.80
N ASP A 174 -1.02 7.22 -11.30
CA ASP A 174 -1.85 7.18 -12.50
C ASP A 174 -3.32 7.60 -12.25
N VAL A 175 -3.71 7.78 -10.98
CA VAL A 175 -5.04 8.26 -10.59
C VAL A 175 -4.98 9.64 -9.94
N PRO A 176 -6.03 10.46 -10.00
CA PRO A 176 -6.00 11.85 -9.51
C PRO A 176 -6.11 11.99 -7.98
N GLY A 177 -6.10 10.91 -7.22
CA GLY A 177 -6.19 10.91 -5.78
C GLY A 177 -6.73 9.58 -5.25
N VAL A 178 -7.21 9.59 -4.01
CA VAL A 178 -7.91 8.47 -3.37
C VAL A 178 -9.41 8.60 -3.60
N PHE A 179 -10.06 7.50 -3.97
CA PHE A 179 -11.49 7.46 -4.29
C PHE A 179 -12.27 6.69 -3.24
N THR A 180 -13.58 6.92 -3.19
CA THR A 180 -14.51 6.19 -2.31
C THR A 180 -14.59 4.70 -2.60
N THR A 181 -14.25 4.29 -3.81
CA THR A 181 -13.95 2.91 -4.25
C THR A 181 -13.15 2.95 -5.55
N ASP A 182 -12.84 1.81 -6.15
CA ASP A 182 -12.15 1.75 -7.46
C ASP A 182 -13.04 2.33 -8.57
N PRO A 183 -12.67 3.45 -9.20
CA PRO A 183 -13.48 4.06 -10.27
C PRO A 183 -13.56 3.22 -11.56
N ARG A 184 -12.76 2.16 -11.67
CA ARG A 184 -12.85 1.19 -12.78
C ARG A 184 -14.03 0.24 -12.59
N LEU A 185 -14.41 -0.04 -11.34
CA LEU A 185 -15.56 -0.89 -11.00
C LEU A 185 -16.83 -0.06 -10.86
N VAL A 186 -16.75 1.08 -10.18
CA VAL A 186 -17.87 1.97 -9.96
C VAL A 186 -17.54 3.34 -10.58
N PRO A 187 -18.04 3.64 -11.79
CA PRO A 187 -17.72 4.89 -12.48
C PRO A 187 -18.11 6.16 -11.71
N ASP A 188 -19.11 6.06 -10.84
CA ASP A 188 -19.59 7.16 -9.98
C ASP A 188 -18.77 7.28 -8.67
N ALA A 189 -17.69 6.50 -8.51
CA ALA A 189 -16.79 6.65 -7.38
C ALA A 189 -16.24 8.07 -7.30
N ARG A 190 -16.40 8.70 -6.13
CA ARG A 190 -15.99 10.09 -5.91
C ARG A 190 -14.55 10.17 -5.42
N LYS A 191 -13.76 11.08 -6.00
CA LYS A 191 -12.46 11.43 -5.45
C LYS A 191 -12.62 12.18 -4.13
N MET A 192 -11.91 11.77 -3.10
CA MET A 192 -11.86 12.45 -1.81
C MET A 192 -10.86 13.61 -1.84
N ASP A 193 -11.21 14.77 -1.32
CA ASP A 193 -10.27 15.89 -1.20
C ASP A 193 -9.36 15.74 0.02
N HIS A 194 -9.89 15.12 1.08
CA HIS A 194 -9.18 14.81 2.33
C HIS A 194 -9.53 13.43 2.84
N ILE A 195 -8.58 12.76 3.46
CA ILE A 195 -8.73 11.49 4.18
C ILE A 195 -7.79 11.47 5.39
N SER A 196 -8.16 10.79 6.48
CA SER A 196 -7.26 10.59 7.61
C SER A 196 -6.27 9.47 7.34
N PHE A 197 -5.14 9.48 8.07
CA PHE A 197 -4.20 8.37 8.03
C PHE A 197 -4.84 7.06 8.45
N ASP A 198 -5.70 7.04 9.47
CA ASP A 198 -6.38 5.83 9.94
C ASP A 198 -7.23 5.19 8.85
N GLU A 199 -8.07 5.98 8.17
CA GLU A 199 -8.90 5.48 7.07
C GLU A 199 -8.08 5.01 5.88
N LEU A 200 -7.05 5.77 5.49
CA LEU A 200 -6.18 5.38 4.37
C LEU A 200 -5.39 4.11 4.68
N LEU A 201 -4.93 3.91 5.92
CA LEU A 201 -4.28 2.68 6.36
C LEU A 201 -5.23 1.48 6.22
N GLU A 202 -6.47 1.60 6.70
CA GLU A 202 -7.45 0.52 6.51
C GLU A 202 -7.75 0.28 5.02
N MET A 203 -7.90 1.32 4.20
CA MET A 203 -8.08 1.16 2.76
C MET A 203 -6.91 0.42 2.11
N THR A 204 -5.68 0.81 2.43
CA THR A 204 -4.49 0.18 1.83
C THR A 204 -4.26 -1.25 2.33
N ALA A 205 -4.68 -1.56 3.55
CA ALA A 205 -4.67 -2.92 4.10
C ALA A 205 -5.75 -3.82 3.49
N THR A 206 -6.77 -3.25 2.85
CA THR A 206 -7.95 -3.99 2.37
C THR A 206 -8.20 -3.89 0.87
N GLY A 207 -7.16 -3.57 0.09
CA GLY A 207 -7.20 -3.66 -1.37
C GLY A 207 -7.01 -2.35 -2.13
N CYS A 208 -6.92 -1.18 -1.46
CA CYS A 208 -6.51 0.04 -2.15
C CYS A 208 -5.00 -0.03 -2.48
N PRO A 209 -4.62 -0.09 -3.77
CA PRO A 209 -3.24 -0.40 -4.13
C PRO A 209 -2.27 0.77 -3.97
N LYS A 210 -2.78 1.98 -3.79
CA LYS A 210 -1.96 3.21 -3.74
C LYS A 210 -2.57 4.28 -2.82
N PRO A 211 -1.69 4.95 -2.03
CA PRO A 211 -0.25 4.74 -1.88
C PRO A 211 0.09 3.40 -1.20
N ALA A 212 1.37 3.02 -1.21
CA ALA A 212 1.80 1.80 -0.53
C ALA A 212 1.59 1.90 0.99
N MET A 213 0.96 0.90 1.62
CA MET A 213 0.62 0.87 3.05
C MET A 213 1.81 1.26 3.93
N ARG A 214 2.99 0.65 3.72
CA ARG A 214 4.23 0.95 4.46
C ARG A 214 4.61 2.44 4.42
N SER A 215 4.34 3.14 3.31
CA SER A 215 4.60 4.59 3.20
C SER A 215 3.61 5.41 3.99
N VAL A 216 2.35 4.98 4.08
CA VAL A 216 1.30 5.63 4.89
C VAL A 216 1.60 5.46 6.37
N GLU A 217 1.99 4.26 6.82
CA GLU A 217 2.44 3.98 8.19
C GLU A 217 3.62 4.87 8.59
N LEU A 218 4.61 4.97 7.70
CA LEU A 218 5.78 5.82 7.95
C LEU A 218 5.41 7.30 8.02
N ALA A 219 4.55 7.78 7.11
CA ALA A 219 4.10 9.16 7.09
C ALA A 219 3.35 9.51 8.38
N ARG A 220 2.41 8.65 8.81
CA ARG A 220 1.71 8.80 10.08
C ARG A 220 2.65 8.86 11.26
N SER A 221 3.57 7.89 11.36
CA SER A 221 4.50 7.77 12.50
C SER A 221 5.42 8.97 12.65
N HIS A 222 5.69 9.69 11.56
CA HIS A 222 6.60 10.83 11.52
C HIS A 222 5.91 12.18 11.25
N GLY A 223 4.58 12.21 11.20
CA GLY A 223 3.81 13.45 10.99
C GLY A 223 4.06 14.10 9.62
N VAL A 224 4.32 13.29 8.57
CA VAL A 224 4.54 13.79 7.21
C VAL A 224 3.21 13.92 6.49
N THR A 225 2.78 15.12 6.16
CA THR A 225 1.59 15.35 5.33
C THR A 225 1.79 14.74 3.94
N LEU A 226 0.82 13.92 3.49
CA LEU A 226 0.82 13.36 2.14
C LEU A 226 -0.16 14.10 1.24
N HIS A 227 0.18 14.19 -0.05
CA HIS A 227 -0.71 14.67 -1.10
C HIS A 227 -0.67 13.69 -2.26
N VAL A 228 -1.71 12.87 -2.41
CA VAL A 228 -1.82 11.86 -3.49
C VAL A 228 -2.39 12.53 -4.73
N ARG A 229 -1.64 12.50 -5.84
CA ARG A 229 -1.94 13.28 -7.05
C ARG A 229 -1.75 12.47 -8.34
N SER A 230 -2.37 12.95 -9.42
CA SER A 230 -2.09 12.40 -10.76
C SER A 230 -0.86 13.03 -11.40
N ALA A 231 -0.01 12.19 -12.00
CA ALA A 231 1.08 12.61 -12.87
C ALA A 231 0.61 13.04 -14.26
N PHE A 232 -0.68 12.89 -14.57
CA PHE A 232 -1.21 13.10 -15.92
C PHE A 232 -2.17 14.29 -16.04
N SER A 233 -2.89 14.65 -14.99
CA SER A 233 -3.93 15.66 -15.04
C SER A 233 -3.62 16.95 -14.29
N TRP A 234 -2.66 16.95 -13.37
CA TRP A 234 -2.24 18.10 -12.53
C TRP A 234 -3.37 18.76 -11.72
N VAL A 235 -4.53 18.10 -11.62
CA VAL A 235 -5.64 18.55 -10.79
C VAL A 235 -5.31 18.39 -9.29
N PRO A 236 -6.01 19.10 -8.40
CA PRO A 236 -5.91 18.86 -6.96
C PRO A 236 -6.12 17.39 -6.64
N GLY A 237 -5.26 16.85 -5.77
CA GLY A 237 -5.29 15.47 -5.33
C GLY A 237 -6.07 15.29 -4.04
N THR A 238 -5.72 14.24 -3.29
CA THR A 238 -6.24 13.94 -1.96
C THR A 238 -5.17 14.26 -0.93
N TRP A 239 -5.51 15.10 0.05
CA TRP A 239 -4.67 15.37 1.21
C TRP A 239 -4.89 14.30 2.28
N VAL A 240 -3.78 13.83 2.87
CA VAL A 240 -3.78 12.87 3.97
C VAL A 240 -3.14 13.50 5.19
N THR A 241 -3.90 13.63 6.26
CA THR A 241 -3.50 14.31 7.50
C THR A 241 -4.02 13.57 8.73
N GLU A 242 -3.51 13.90 9.93
CA GLU A 242 -4.03 13.37 11.19
C GLU A 242 -5.46 13.81 11.47
N GLU A 243 -5.75 15.09 11.19
CA GLU A 243 -7.06 15.67 11.45
C GLU A 243 -7.97 15.54 10.23
N ALA A 244 -9.15 15.08 10.52
CA ALA A 244 -10.27 15.11 9.61
C ALA A 244 -11.05 16.42 9.78
N PRO A 245 -11.77 16.91 8.75
CA PRO A 245 -12.79 17.94 8.92
C PRO A 245 -13.76 17.56 10.05
N MET A 246 -14.22 18.56 10.82
CA MET A 246 -15.08 18.33 12.02
C MET A 246 -16.41 17.62 11.72
N GLU A 247 -16.96 17.79 10.52
CA GLU A 247 -18.18 17.11 10.07
C GLU A 247 -17.80 16.06 9.01
N ARG A 248 -17.97 14.78 9.35
CA ARG A 248 -17.64 13.66 8.46
C ARG A 248 -18.84 12.78 8.21
N ALA A 249 -18.93 12.31 6.99
CA ALA A 249 -19.73 11.14 6.69
C ALA A 249 -19.21 9.94 7.50
N ILE A 250 -20.14 9.15 8.03
CA ILE A 250 -19.86 7.95 8.84
C ILE A 250 -19.01 6.95 8.05
N ILE A 251 -19.27 6.82 6.74
CA ILE A 251 -18.58 5.93 5.81
C ILE A 251 -17.81 6.74 4.78
N SER A 252 -16.53 6.41 4.64
CA SER A 252 -15.62 7.10 3.74
C SER A 252 -15.39 6.34 2.44
N ALA A 253 -15.26 4.99 2.50
CA ALA A 253 -14.88 4.21 1.34
C ALA A 253 -15.31 2.73 1.45
N ILE A 254 -15.33 2.08 0.29
CA ILE A 254 -15.42 0.62 0.15
C ILE A 254 -14.22 0.14 -0.65
N THR A 255 -13.54 -0.88 -0.13
CA THR A 255 -12.43 -1.56 -0.81
C THR A 255 -12.77 -3.03 -1.02
N HIS A 256 -12.07 -3.68 -1.96
CA HIS A 256 -12.12 -5.12 -2.11
C HIS A 256 -10.71 -5.66 -2.38
N ASP A 257 -10.49 -6.92 -2.02
CA ASP A 257 -9.23 -7.63 -2.24
C ASP A 257 -9.54 -9.06 -2.67
N THR A 258 -9.02 -9.46 -3.82
CA THR A 258 -9.13 -10.81 -4.39
C THR A 258 -7.79 -11.57 -4.33
N SER A 259 -6.78 -11.02 -3.67
CA SER A 259 -5.45 -11.62 -3.58
C SER A 259 -5.27 -12.57 -2.39
N GLU A 260 -6.33 -12.79 -1.62
CA GLU A 260 -6.33 -13.63 -0.41
C GLU A 260 -7.06 -14.96 -0.64
N ALA A 261 -6.63 -15.96 0.11
CA ALA A 261 -7.33 -17.24 0.26
C ALA A 261 -7.76 -17.42 1.72
N LYS A 262 -8.76 -18.27 1.94
CA LYS A 262 -9.20 -18.71 3.25
C LYS A 262 -8.63 -20.08 3.57
N MET A 263 -8.07 -20.24 4.75
CA MET A 263 -7.69 -21.53 5.30
C MET A 263 -8.51 -21.82 6.56
N THR A 264 -9.09 -23.00 6.65
CA THR A 264 -9.82 -23.47 7.80
C THR A 264 -9.16 -24.75 8.35
N VAL A 265 -8.74 -24.69 9.60
CA VAL A 265 -8.31 -25.87 10.35
C VAL A 265 -9.52 -26.34 11.15
N SER A 266 -10.15 -27.44 10.71
CA SER A 266 -11.40 -27.90 11.28
C SER A 266 -11.21 -28.91 12.39
N GLY A 267 -12.15 -28.89 13.34
CA GLY A 267 -12.21 -29.85 14.44
C GLY A 267 -11.02 -29.80 15.38
N VAL A 268 -10.40 -28.64 15.55
CA VAL A 268 -9.27 -28.44 16.46
C VAL A 268 -9.70 -28.64 17.92
N SER A 269 -8.88 -29.27 18.75
CA SER A 269 -9.17 -29.44 20.18
C SER A 269 -9.27 -28.08 20.88
N ASP A 270 -10.42 -27.77 21.50
CA ASP A 270 -10.61 -26.50 22.23
C ASP A 270 -9.91 -26.54 23.59
N ARG A 271 -8.65 -26.20 23.58
CA ARG A 271 -7.78 -26.13 24.79
C ARG A 271 -6.81 -24.96 24.70
N PRO A 272 -6.41 -24.38 25.84
CA PRO A 272 -5.40 -23.32 25.87
C PRO A 272 -4.11 -23.72 25.14
N GLY A 273 -3.57 -22.80 24.32
CA GLY A 273 -2.31 -22.99 23.61
C GLY A 273 -2.42 -23.46 22.16
N VAL A 274 -3.57 -23.97 21.72
CA VAL A 274 -3.74 -24.47 20.35
C VAL A 274 -3.57 -23.37 19.30
N ALA A 275 -4.20 -22.22 19.49
CA ALA A 275 -4.01 -21.07 18.59
C ALA A 275 -2.54 -20.61 18.59
N ALA A 276 -1.87 -20.60 19.77
CA ALA A 276 -0.46 -20.25 19.86
C ALA A 276 0.43 -21.21 19.05
N LEU A 277 0.15 -22.52 19.10
CA LEU A 277 0.86 -23.53 18.33
C LEU A 277 0.69 -23.31 16.82
N LEU A 278 -0.56 -23.14 16.38
CA LEU A 278 -0.90 -22.92 14.95
C LEU A 278 -0.20 -21.67 14.40
N PHE A 279 -0.40 -20.52 15.04
CA PHE A 279 0.13 -19.26 14.53
C PHE A 279 1.65 -19.13 14.71
N ARG A 280 2.26 -19.80 15.71
CA ARG A 280 3.71 -19.92 15.79
C ARG A 280 4.26 -20.68 14.59
N ARG A 281 3.64 -21.80 14.24
CA ARG A 281 4.06 -22.61 13.10
C ARG A 281 3.97 -21.87 11.77
N LEU A 282 2.92 -21.05 11.59
CA LEU A 282 2.78 -20.18 10.42
C LEU A 282 3.85 -19.07 10.41
N ALA A 283 4.11 -18.46 11.56
CA ALA A 283 5.14 -17.43 11.69
C ALA A 283 6.55 -17.96 11.41
N ASP A 284 6.87 -19.17 11.89
CA ASP A 284 8.15 -19.84 11.62
C ASP A 284 8.32 -20.21 10.12
N ALA A 285 7.20 -20.32 9.40
CA ALA A 285 7.16 -20.51 7.95
C ALA A 285 7.07 -19.18 7.17
N GLU A 286 7.19 -18.03 7.85
CA GLU A 286 7.09 -16.67 7.29
C GLU A 286 5.75 -16.39 6.57
N VAL A 287 4.65 -17.03 7.03
CA VAL A 287 3.30 -16.82 6.52
C VAL A 287 2.62 -15.70 7.29
N ASN A 288 2.15 -14.69 6.55
CA ASN A 288 1.30 -13.62 7.10
C ASN A 288 -0.15 -14.07 7.11
N VAL A 289 -0.86 -13.77 8.21
CA VAL A 289 -2.31 -14.01 8.35
C VAL A 289 -3.01 -12.69 8.65
N ASP A 290 -4.25 -12.54 8.16
CA ASP A 290 -5.06 -11.34 8.43
C ASP A 290 -6.30 -11.71 9.25
N MET A 291 -7.48 -11.81 8.65
CA MET A 291 -8.71 -12.11 9.40
C MET A 291 -8.59 -13.47 10.11
N ILE A 292 -8.77 -13.49 11.43
CA ILE A 292 -8.78 -14.73 12.22
C ILE A 292 -10.14 -14.85 12.89
N VAL A 293 -10.84 -15.96 12.65
CA VAL A 293 -12.13 -16.28 13.27
C VAL A 293 -12.03 -17.66 13.94
N GLN A 294 -12.36 -17.72 15.23
CA GLN A 294 -12.47 -18.95 15.98
C GLN A 294 -13.83 -18.98 16.68
N ASN A 295 -14.57 -20.05 16.51
CA ASN A 295 -15.84 -20.27 17.20
C ASN A 295 -15.65 -21.20 18.39
N VAL A 296 -16.47 -21.02 19.44
CA VAL A 296 -16.52 -21.96 20.56
C VAL A 296 -17.43 -23.11 20.19
N SER A 297 -16.93 -24.35 20.31
CA SER A 297 -17.72 -25.54 20.04
C SER A 297 -18.40 -26.07 21.32
N ALA A 298 -19.58 -26.66 21.15
CA ALA A 298 -20.30 -27.32 22.25
C ALA A 298 -19.66 -28.64 22.70
N GLU A 299 -18.77 -29.23 21.90
CA GLU A 299 -18.18 -30.57 22.11
C GLU A 299 -16.68 -30.54 22.41
N GLY A 300 -16.12 -29.39 22.80
CA GLY A 300 -14.69 -29.23 23.07
C GLY A 300 -13.81 -29.25 21.82
N ARG A 301 -14.38 -28.96 20.65
CA ARG A 301 -13.70 -28.81 19.37
C ARG A 301 -14.12 -27.50 18.71
N THR A 302 -13.24 -26.90 17.94
CA THR A 302 -13.49 -25.65 17.26
C THR A 302 -12.86 -25.64 15.87
N ASP A 303 -13.38 -24.79 15.00
CA ASP A 303 -12.73 -24.47 13.73
C ASP A 303 -11.99 -23.15 13.89
N ILE A 304 -10.79 -23.08 13.34
CA ILE A 304 -10.00 -21.85 13.23
C ILE A 304 -9.87 -21.52 11.75
N SER A 305 -10.50 -20.42 11.34
CA SER A 305 -10.41 -19.91 9.97
C SER A 305 -9.60 -18.63 9.94
N PHE A 306 -8.79 -18.47 8.91
CA PHE A 306 -8.04 -17.24 8.70
C PHE A 306 -7.81 -17.00 7.21
N THR A 307 -7.54 -15.73 6.84
CA THR A 307 -7.14 -15.36 5.48
C THR A 307 -5.63 -15.16 5.40
N LEU A 308 -5.08 -15.41 4.22
CA LEU A 308 -3.66 -15.30 3.90
C LEU A 308 -3.48 -15.01 2.40
N PRO A 309 -2.33 -14.42 1.98
CA PRO A 309 -2.05 -14.21 0.56
C PRO A 309 -2.05 -15.51 -0.24
N HIS A 310 -2.63 -15.51 -1.45
CA HIS A 310 -2.66 -16.67 -2.36
C HIS A 310 -1.28 -17.31 -2.56
N GLU A 311 -0.25 -16.50 -2.71
CA GLU A 311 1.13 -16.96 -2.93
C GLU A 311 1.71 -17.76 -1.75
N GLN A 312 1.13 -17.62 -0.55
CA GLN A 312 1.57 -18.30 0.67
C GLN A 312 0.76 -19.56 1.02
N VAL A 313 -0.33 -19.85 0.31
CA VAL A 313 -1.23 -20.98 0.59
C VAL A 313 -0.50 -22.31 0.65
N ALA A 314 0.35 -22.61 -0.33
CA ALA A 314 1.08 -23.89 -0.39
C ALA A 314 2.03 -24.07 0.80
N VAL A 315 2.73 -23.02 1.19
CA VAL A 315 3.65 -23.01 2.36
C VAL A 315 2.85 -23.18 3.64
N ALA A 316 1.75 -22.41 3.80
CA ALA A 316 0.88 -22.47 4.95
C ALA A 316 0.25 -23.87 5.11
N ALA A 317 -0.30 -24.44 4.03
CA ALA A 317 -0.90 -25.77 4.05
C ALA A 317 0.11 -26.85 4.48
N SER A 318 1.33 -26.81 3.96
CA SER A 318 2.40 -27.72 4.37
C SER A 318 2.77 -27.56 5.85
N ALA A 319 2.91 -26.31 6.32
CA ALA A 319 3.24 -26.02 7.70
C ALA A 319 2.17 -26.50 8.67
N VAL A 320 0.89 -26.22 8.39
CA VAL A 320 -0.25 -26.62 9.23
C VAL A 320 -0.48 -28.14 9.21
N THR A 321 -0.40 -28.77 8.04
CA THR A 321 -0.55 -30.23 7.90
C THR A 321 0.49 -30.98 8.73
N SER A 322 1.69 -30.43 8.89
CA SER A 322 2.76 -31.07 9.71
C SER A 322 2.45 -31.15 11.21
N ILE A 323 1.45 -30.40 11.69
CA ILE A 323 1.07 -30.34 13.12
C ILE A 323 -0.39 -30.68 13.38
N THR A 324 -1.12 -31.25 12.41
CA THR A 324 -2.55 -31.60 12.56
C THR A 324 -2.81 -32.53 13.75
N ASP A 325 -1.93 -33.51 13.98
CA ASP A 325 -2.05 -34.42 15.12
C ASP A 325 -1.89 -33.70 16.47
N GLU A 326 -0.96 -32.73 16.55
CA GLU A 326 -0.73 -31.94 17.78
C GLU A 326 -1.89 -30.98 18.05
N LEU A 327 -2.52 -30.45 16.99
CA LEU A 327 -3.73 -29.63 17.08
C LEU A 327 -4.97 -30.45 17.41
N GLY A 328 -4.94 -31.76 17.18
CA GLY A 328 -6.09 -32.65 17.23
C GLY A 328 -7.13 -32.30 16.16
N ALA A 329 -6.67 -31.76 15.02
CA ALA A 329 -7.51 -31.29 13.94
C ALA A 329 -7.96 -32.43 13.03
N ASP A 330 -9.19 -32.32 12.47
CA ASP A 330 -9.74 -33.30 11.54
C ASP A 330 -9.26 -33.08 10.13
N ALA A 331 -9.18 -31.80 9.68
CA ALA A 331 -8.78 -31.45 8.32
C ALA A 331 -8.21 -30.03 8.23
N VAL A 332 -7.43 -29.81 7.18
CA VAL A 332 -7.01 -28.47 6.71
C VAL A 332 -7.66 -28.23 5.35
N ILE A 333 -8.50 -27.20 5.27
CA ILE A 333 -9.29 -26.87 4.07
C ILE A 333 -8.82 -25.52 3.57
N THR A 334 -8.49 -25.43 2.29
CA THR A 334 -8.14 -24.15 1.62
C THR A 334 -9.20 -23.79 0.60
N ASP A 335 -9.50 -22.52 0.50
CA ASP A 335 -10.47 -21.97 -0.44
C ASP A 335 -9.88 -20.67 -1.02
N ASP A 336 -9.61 -20.67 -2.30
CA ASP A 336 -9.02 -19.57 -3.06
C ASP A 336 -10.02 -18.79 -3.93
N ASP A 337 -11.30 -19.25 -3.96
CA ASP A 337 -12.41 -18.57 -4.66
C ASP A 337 -13.14 -17.60 -3.71
N ILE A 338 -12.40 -16.74 -3.06
CA ILE A 338 -12.93 -15.74 -2.13
C ILE A 338 -12.44 -14.34 -2.46
N ALA A 339 -13.22 -13.35 -2.02
CA ALA A 339 -12.80 -11.97 -1.98
C ALA A 339 -13.19 -11.33 -0.64
N ARG A 340 -12.39 -10.40 -0.17
CA ARG A 340 -12.73 -9.57 0.97
C ARG A 340 -13.31 -8.26 0.48
N VAL A 341 -14.49 -7.87 0.96
CA VAL A 341 -15.12 -6.55 0.76
C VAL A 341 -15.15 -5.83 2.10
N SER A 342 -14.62 -4.62 2.15
CA SER A 342 -14.45 -3.85 3.39
C SER A 342 -15.09 -2.48 3.29
N LEU A 343 -15.92 -2.16 4.28
CA LEU A 343 -16.49 -0.86 4.53
C LEU A 343 -15.60 -0.09 5.51
N ILE A 344 -15.23 1.15 5.19
CA ILE A 344 -14.29 1.96 5.98
C ILE A 344 -14.92 3.30 6.33
N GLY A 345 -14.79 3.70 7.60
CA GLY A 345 -15.25 4.99 8.09
C GLY A 345 -15.10 5.17 9.58
N ALA A 346 -14.77 6.38 10.01
CA ALA A 346 -14.47 6.69 11.41
C ALA A 346 -15.70 6.67 12.35
N GLY A 347 -16.94 6.74 11.82
CA GLY A 347 -18.17 6.84 12.62
C GLY A 347 -18.87 5.52 12.96
N MET A 348 -18.37 4.38 12.53
CA MET A 348 -19.10 3.09 12.59
C MET A 348 -19.44 2.61 14.00
N GLN A 349 -18.59 2.85 14.99
CA GLN A 349 -18.85 2.41 16.37
C GLN A 349 -20.02 3.13 17.05
N THR A 350 -20.27 4.36 16.67
CA THR A 350 -21.32 5.20 17.27
C THR A 350 -22.65 5.16 16.51
N ASN A 351 -22.67 4.48 15.34
CA ASN A 351 -23.83 4.40 14.47
C ASN A 351 -24.23 2.94 14.21
N PRO A 352 -25.14 2.39 15.02
CA PRO A 352 -25.51 0.96 14.96
C PRO A 352 -26.21 0.54 13.66
N GLY A 353 -26.74 1.47 12.86
CA GLY A 353 -27.35 1.21 11.56
C GLY A 353 -26.38 0.75 10.48
N VAL A 354 -25.11 1.13 10.58
CA VAL A 354 -24.09 0.85 9.54
C VAL A 354 -23.98 -0.64 9.23
N ALA A 355 -23.75 -1.48 10.23
CA ALA A 355 -23.63 -2.93 10.01
C ALA A 355 -24.93 -3.54 9.47
N ALA A 356 -26.09 -3.08 9.93
CA ALA A 356 -27.39 -3.55 9.46
C ALA A 356 -27.56 -3.24 7.96
N THR A 357 -27.34 -2.01 7.54
CA THR A 357 -27.41 -1.60 6.13
C THR A 357 -26.45 -2.41 5.25
N MET A 358 -25.22 -2.69 5.70
CA MET A 358 -24.28 -3.51 4.96
C MET A 358 -24.84 -4.91 4.71
N PHE A 359 -25.32 -5.56 5.76
CA PHE A 359 -25.81 -6.96 5.64
C PHE A 359 -27.14 -7.07 4.91
N GLU A 360 -28.05 -6.11 5.09
CA GLU A 360 -29.31 -6.01 4.35
C GLU A 360 -29.04 -5.82 2.86
N THR A 361 -28.10 -4.95 2.49
CA THR A 361 -27.72 -4.71 1.10
C THR A 361 -27.15 -5.97 0.47
N MET A 362 -26.22 -6.66 1.12
CA MET A 362 -25.67 -7.93 0.63
C MET A 362 -26.77 -8.99 0.45
N SER A 363 -27.65 -9.13 1.43
CA SER A 363 -28.78 -10.07 1.39
C SER A 363 -29.73 -9.77 0.23
N ALA A 364 -30.08 -8.49 0.01
CA ALA A 364 -30.95 -8.07 -1.08
C ALA A 364 -30.39 -8.40 -2.48
N HIS A 365 -29.06 -8.45 -2.60
CA HIS A 365 -28.35 -8.81 -3.84
C HIS A 365 -27.98 -10.31 -3.91
N GLY A 366 -28.42 -11.13 -2.95
CA GLY A 366 -28.17 -12.57 -2.94
C GLY A 366 -26.70 -12.92 -2.67
N ILE A 367 -25.94 -12.03 -2.02
CA ILE A 367 -24.53 -12.22 -1.69
C ILE A 367 -24.43 -12.88 -0.33
N ASN A 368 -23.88 -14.09 -0.29
CA ASN A 368 -23.64 -14.81 0.96
C ASN A 368 -22.34 -14.36 1.62
N ILE A 369 -22.34 -14.24 2.94
CA ILE A 369 -21.18 -13.85 3.75
C ILE A 369 -20.60 -15.09 4.41
N GLU A 370 -19.30 -15.35 4.22
CA GLU A 370 -18.60 -16.51 4.78
C GLU A 370 -17.84 -16.22 6.07
N MET A 371 -17.28 -15.02 6.17
CA MET A 371 -16.59 -14.54 7.38
C MET A 371 -16.88 -13.05 7.57
N ILE A 372 -16.89 -12.60 8.82
CA ILE A 372 -17.02 -11.20 9.20
C ILE A 372 -15.91 -10.85 10.18
N SER A 373 -15.28 -9.71 9.99
CA SER A 373 -14.35 -9.12 10.96
C SER A 373 -14.61 -7.62 11.08
N THR A 374 -14.48 -7.09 12.28
CA THR A 374 -14.71 -5.65 12.53
C THR A 374 -13.56 -5.05 13.32
N SER A 375 -13.23 -3.80 13.00
CA SER A 375 -12.39 -2.93 13.82
C SER A 375 -13.17 -1.66 14.22
N ALA A 376 -12.50 -0.69 14.83
CA ALA A 376 -13.11 0.59 15.19
C ALA A 376 -13.65 1.38 13.97
N ILE A 377 -13.03 1.20 12.82
CA ILE A 377 -13.26 2.00 11.60
C ILE A 377 -13.39 1.13 10.34
N ARG A 378 -13.59 -0.19 10.49
CA ARG A 378 -13.74 -1.13 9.38
C ARG A 378 -14.71 -2.27 9.70
N ILE A 379 -15.54 -2.64 8.73
CA ILE A 379 -16.28 -3.92 8.68
C ILE A 379 -15.85 -4.64 7.41
N SER A 380 -15.30 -5.84 7.53
CA SER A 380 -14.88 -6.68 6.41
C SER A 380 -15.75 -7.93 6.33
N CYS A 381 -16.20 -8.26 5.13
CA CYS A 381 -16.90 -9.49 4.81
C CYS A 381 -16.11 -10.27 3.76
N VAL A 382 -15.98 -11.58 3.97
CA VAL A 382 -15.50 -12.50 2.94
C VAL A 382 -16.71 -13.02 2.19
N VAL A 383 -16.65 -12.92 0.86
CA VAL A 383 -17.68 -13.35 -0.08
C VAL A 383 -17.04 -14.20 -1.18
N ARG A 384 -17.84 -14.80 -2.08
CA ARG A 384 -17.31 -15.45 -3.30
C ARG A 384 -16.68 -14.40 -4.22
N GLU A 385 -15.52 -14.71 -4.82
CA GLU A 385 -14.79 -13.80 -5.70
C GLU A 385 -15.68 -13.25 -6.81
N ALA A 386 -16.46 -14.11 -7.46
CA ALA A 386 -17.39 -13.73 -8.52
C ALA A 386 -18.49 -12.72 -8.10
N GLN A 387 -18.72 -12.52 -6.80
CA GLN A 387 -19.74 -11.60 -6.27
C GLN A 387 -19.12 -10.29 -5.71
N ALA A 388 -17.80 -10.18 -5.72
CA ALA A 388 -17.11 -9.03 -5.06
C ALA A 388 -17.45 -7.70 -5.72
N GLU A 389 -17.42 -7.62 -7.04
CA GLU A 389 -17.71 -6.39 -7.79
C GLU A 389 -19.15 -5.93 -7.59
N ASP A 390 -20.13 -6.88 -7.62
CA ASP A 390 -21.53 -6.58 -7.35
C ASP A 390 -21.72 -6.09 -5.91
N ALA A 391 -21.04 -6.69 -4.94
CA ALA A 391 -21.06 -6.25 -3.54
C ALA A 391 -20.54 -4.81 -3.39
N VAL A 392 -19.40 -4.50 -4.02
CA VAL A 392 -18.81 -3.15 -3.99
C VAL A 392 -19.79 -2.13 -4.58
N ALA A 393 -20.36 -2.40 -5.75
CA ALA A 393 -21.29 -1.49 -6.42
C ALA A 393 -22.58 -1.28 -5.60
N ALA A 394 -23.16 -2.36 -5.08
CA ALA A 394 -24.37 -2.30 -4.26
C ALA A 394 -24.17 -1.50 -2.96
N LEU A 395 -23.06 -1.75 -2.27
CA LEU A 395 -22.74 -1.04 -1.03
C LEU A 395 -22.40 0.42 -1.31
N HIS A 396 -21.65 0.74 -2.38
CA HIS A 396 -21.36 2.12 -2.76
C HIS A 396 -22.63 2.95 -2.98
N ALA A 397 -23.63 2.36 -3.65
CA ALA A 397 -24.92 2.97 -3.86
C ALA A 397 -25.73 3.10 -2.55
N ALA A 398 -25.74 2.04 -1.70
CA ALA A 398 -26.50 2.03 -0.44
C ALA A 398 -26.02 3.08 0.57
N TYR A 399 -24.71 3.38 0.57
CA TYR A 399 -24.13 4.43 1.42
C TYR A 399 -23.98 5.78 0.70
N GLU A 400 -24.55 5.95 -0.49
CA GLU A 400 -24.54 7.20 -1.27
C GLU A 400 -23.13 7.80 -1.44
N LEU A 401 -22.12 6.94 -1.69
CA LEU A 401 -20.71 7.37 -1.73
C LEU A 401 -20.34 8.19 -2.97
N ASP A 402 -21.21 8.28 -3.95
CA ASP A 402 -21.16 9.19 -5.09
C ASP A 402 -21.41 10.65 -4.69
N LYS A 403 -22.19 10.89 -3.61
CA LYS A 403 -22.51 12.22 -3.09
C LYS A 403 -21.39 12.79 -2.21
N ALA A 404 -21.36 14.11 -2.11
CA ALA A 404 -20.51 14.79 -1.12
C ALA A 404 -20.92 14.41 0.30
N PRO A 405 -20.01 14.38 1.29
CA PRO A 405 -20.31 13.96 2.65
C PRO A 405 -21.47 14.70 3.30
N GLU A 406 -21.59 16.01 3.03
CA GLU A 406 -22.67 16.90 3.52
C GLU A 406 -24.04 16.64 2.89
N ASP A 407 -24.10 15.95 1.76
CA ASP A 407 -25.33 15.65 1.01
C ASP A 407 -25.84 14.21 1.24
N ARG A 408 -25.14 13.42 2.06
CA ARG A 408 -25.52 12.02 2.35
C ARG A 408 -26.56 11.96 3.46
N ILE A 409 -27.46 11.01 3.34
CA ILE A 409 -28.39 10.69 4.42
C ILE A 409 -27.59 9.95 5.51
N ASP A 410 -27.68 10.43 6.76
CA ASP A 410 -27.15 9.71 7.92
C ASP A 410 -27.85 8.35 8.05
N VAL A 411 -27.09 7.25 7.95
CA VAL A 411 -27.60 5.87 8.02
C VAL A 411 -27.55 5.36 9.45
#